data_0bc7a48cc290eeb26ab70ba86bff140a
#
_entry.id   0bc7a48cc290eeb26ab70ba86bff140a
#
_cell.length_a   1.000
_cell.length_b   1.000
_cell.length_c   1.000
_cell.angle_alpha   90.00
_cell.angle_beta   90.00
_cell.angle_gamma   90.00
#
_symmetry.space_group_name_H-M   'P 1'
#
loop_
_entity.id
_entity.type
_entity.pdbx_description
1 polymer ?
#
loop_
_entity_poly.entity_id
_entity_poly.type
_entity_poly.pdbx_seq_one_letter_code
_entity_poly.pdbx_strand_id
1 'polypeptide(L)'
;MAAFPFHLYKVVFNCMKNTASSLFINNFRRFIDRFFTRKSSALLIWLSVFIGVLAGIMSALFDHGIIWISEFRLQLIENYSDSTIPMWVVAIPISSLMAGLAFYLTHRFAPEAGGSGIPEIEGAMEGMRPVRWKRVIPVKFFGGLLALGSGMALGREGPSVQLGANVGRMISDIFKVNKVDGQALLAAGAAGGLAAAFNAPLAGIMFVIEEMRSQFNYSLTSTKSVFMSAVMATIVMRLITDQDAVVTVTHYSHPSLVSLWLYLILGFCFGVIGILFNKMILATQDMYLFIHQNQRWRFVTIGLFLGAIFGALSIVQPDIAFSGIELIPEVEGGHYLMGGLLLLFLFRIMTTLLSFGSGAPGGVFAPTLALGTLFGMLFGLAAQQLFPDLVTDAGTFAIAGMGGLFAATVRAPITGVLLVIEMTSNYEMILPLIVTCLGATMVAQSLGGRPIYTQLLERTMKLSMRRKRKETTRKAMSRVAPTEHKE
;
A
#
# COMPACT_ATOMS: atom_id res chain seq x y z
N MET A 1 -5.07 -10.90 30.20
CA MET A 1 -5.82 -12.17 30.19
C MET A 1 -7.21 -11.88 30.66
N ALA A 2 -8.18 -11.78 29.76
CA ALA A 2 -9.59 -11.84 30.10
C ALA A 2 -10.28 -12.45 28.89
N ALA A 3 -10.77 -13.66 29.06
CA ALA A 3 -11.57 -14.39 28.10
C ALA A 3 -12.90 -13.64 27.92
N PHE A 4 -13.17 -13.17 26.70
CA PHE A 4 -14.49 -12.67 26.33
C PHE A 4 -15.47 -13.86 26.37
N PRO A 5 -16.57 -13.78 27.12
CA PRO A 5 -17.39 -14.94 27.43
C PRO A 5 -18.26 -15.33 26.23
N PHE A 6 -18.00 -16.49 25.71
CA PHE A 6 -18.85 -17.23 24.76
C PHE A 6 -20.29 -17.42 25.26
N HIS A 7 -20.55 -17.06 26.49
CA HIS A 7 -21.86 -17.19 27.15
C HIS A 7 -22.85 -16.08 26.76
N LEU A 8 -22.37 -14.87 26.46
CA LEU A 8 -23.27 -13.76 26.04
C LEU A 8 -23.92 -14.02 24.66
N TYR A 9 -23.20 -14.68 23.76
CA TYR A 9 -23.76 -15.04 22.44
C TYR A 9 -24.90 -16.06 22.54
N LYS A 10 -24.79 -17.03 23.46
CA LYS A 10 -25.88 -17.99 23.71
C LYS A 10 -27.08 -17.37 24.45
N VAL A 11 -26.87 -16.43 25.34
CA VAL A 11 -27.93 -15.74 26.08
C VAL A 11 -28.71 -14.78 25.17
N VAL A 12 -28.04 -14.01 24.33
CA VAL A 12 -28.69 -13.14 23.33
C VAL A 12 -29.45 -13.97 22.29
N PHE A 13 -28.88 -15.10 21.85
CA PHE A 13 -29.54 -16.00 20.88
C PHE A 13 -30.75 -16.76 21.47
N ASN A 14 -30.73 -17.08 22.76
CA ASN A 14 -31.88 -17.72 23.44
C ASN A 14 -32.95 -16.72 23.88
N CYS A 15 -32.59 -15.47 24.22
CA CYS A 15 -33.57 -14.42 24.54
C CYS A 15 -34.37 -13.98 23.29
N MET A 16 -33.80 -14.09 22.10
CA MET A 16 -34.48 -13.81 20.81
C MET A 16 -35.40 -14.94 20.32
N LYS A 17 -35.46 -16.08 21.01
CA LYS A 17 -36.29 -17.22 20.63
C LYS A 17 -37.74 -17.17 21.14
N ASN A 18 -38.07 -16.27 22.05
CA ASN A 18 -39.33 -16.34 22.81
C ASN A 18 -40.26 -15.12 22.75
N THR A 19 -40.25 -14.31 21.67
CA THR A 19 -41.35 -13.32 21.51
C THR A 19 -41.47 -12.91 20.05
N ALA A 20 -42.62 -12.41 19.63
CA ALA A 20 -43.04 -11.92 18.29
C ALA A 20 -41.98 -11.56 17.20
N SER A 21 -40.71 -11.56 17.58
CA SER A 21 -39.52 -11.41 16.75
C SER A 21 -39.26 -12.61 15.82
N SER A 22 -39.78 -13.81 16.12
CA SER A 22 -39.54 -14.99 15.28
C SER A 22 -40.22 -14.88 13.90
N LEU A 23 -41.37 -14.22 13.84
CA LEU A 23 -42.05 -13.89 12.57
C LEU A 23 -41.31 -12.82 11.78
N PHE A 24 -40.80 -11.81 12.46
CA PHE A 24 -39.98 -10.76 11.83
C PHE A 24 -38.67 -11.31 11.35
N ILE A 25 -37.97 -12.11 12.18
CA ILE A 25 -36.70 -12.77 11.84
C ILE A 25 -36.93 -13.80 10.71
N ASN A 26 -37.98 -14.58 10.74
CA ASN A 26 -38.28 -15.51 9.67
C ASN A 26 -38.77 -14.82 8.38
N ASN A 27 -39.51 -13.72 8.46
CA ASN A 27 -39.89 -12.92 7.30
C ASN A 27 -38.66 -12.13 6.76
N PHE A 28 -37.79 -11.62 7.62
CA PHE A 28 -36.53 -11.01 7.23
C PHE A 28 -35.57 -12.04 6.63
N ARG A 29 -35.51 -13.24 7.21
CA ARG A 29 -34.74 -14.36 6.65
C ARG A 29 -35.32 -14.84 5.32
N ARG A 30 -36.66 -14.93 5.15
CA ARG A 30 -37.29 -15.24 3.87
C ARG A 30 -37.16 -14.11 2.85
N PHE A 31 -37.18 -12.85 3.27
CA PHE A 31 -36.85 -11.69 2.44
C PHE A 31 -35.42 -11.76 1.98
N ILE A 32 -34.46 -12.00 2.91
CA ILE A 32 -33.06 -12.28 2.61
C ILE A 32 -32.96 -13.49 1.68
N ASP A 33 -33.56 -14.63 1.98
CA ASP A 33 -33.47 -15.83 1.14
C ASP A 33 -34.09 -15.63 -0.24
N ARG A 34 -35.14 -14.79 -0.41
CA ARG A 34 -35.73 -14.42 -1.71
C ARG A 34 -34.90 -13.39 -2.47
N PHE A 35 -34.34 -12.39 -1.81
CA PHE A 35 -33.44 -11.42 -2.42
C PHE A 35 -32.07 -12.02 -2.71
N PHE A 36 -31.69 -12.99 -1.92
CA PHE A 36 -30.36 -13.64 -1.89
C PHE A 36 -30.41 -15.08 -2.43
N THR A 37 -31.25 -15.37 -3.42
CA THR A 37 -31.05 -16.61 -4.17
C THR A 37 -29.60 -16.60 -4.69
N ARG A 38 -28.83 -17.63 -4.35
CA ARG A 38 -27.38 -17.85 -4.55
C ARG A 38 -26.82 -17.54 -5.96
N LYS A 39 -27.61 -17.04 -6.89
CA LYS A 39 -27.28 -16.76 -8.29
C LYS A 39 -27.54 -15.30 -8.73
N SER A 40 -27.90 -14.39 -7.84
CA SER A 40 -28.29 -13.04 -8.26
C SER A 40 -27.07 -12.11 -8.24
N SER A 41 -26.76 -11.53 -9.39
CA SER A 41 -25.78 -10.43 -9.55
C SER A 41 -26.06 -9.26 -8.59
N ALA A 42 -27.30 -9.07 -8.17
CA ALA A 42 -27.70 -8.07 -7.18
C ALA A 42 -27.07 -8.31 -5.80
N LEU A 43 -26.99 -9.56 -5.33
CA LEU A 43 -26.32 -9.88 -4.05
C LEU A 43 -24.86 -9.43 -4.07
N LEU A 44 -24.16 -9.74 -5.14
CA LEU A 44 -22.71 -9.42 -5.25
C LEU A 44 -22.51 -7.90 -5.18
N ILE A 45 -23.37 -7.11 -5.83
CA ILE A 45 -23.32 -5.65 -5.80
C ILE A 45 -23.58 -5.14 -4.37
N TRP A 46 -24.61 -5.63 -3.67
CA TRP A 46 -24.91 -5.22 -2.29
C TRP A 46 -23.78 -5.59 -1.32
N LEU A 47 -23.19 -6.78 -1.46
CA LEU A 47 -22.02 -7.18 -0.67
C LEU A 47 -20.83 -6.25 -0.96
N SER A 48 -20.65 -5.82 -2.22
CA SER A 48 -19.59 -4.90 -2.59
C SER A 48 -19.78 -3.49 -2.03
N VAL A 49 -21.01 -2.99 -1.96
CA VAL A 49 -21.36 -1.75 -1.23
C VAL A 49 -20.94 -1.88 0.24
N PHE A 50 -21.33 -2.98 0.89
CA PHE A 50 -20.99 -3.23 2.29
C PHE A 50 -19.47 -3.37 2.52
N ILE A 51 -18.77 -4.05 1.59
CA ILE A 51 -17.31 -4.14 1.60
C ILE A 51 -16.68 -2.75 1.47
N GLY A 52 -17.20 -1.91 0.56
CA GLY A 52 -16.72 -0.53 0.40
C GLY A 52 -16.87 0.29 1.68
N VAL A 53 -18.02 0.21 2.35
CA VAL A 53 -18.23 0.87 3.65
C VAL A 53 -17.21 0.40 4.68
N LEU A 54 -17.02 -0.91 4.84
CA LEU A 54 -16.07 -1.45 5.80
C LEU A 54 -14.60 -1.13 5.44
N ALA A 55 -14.25 -1.17 4.14
CA ALA A 55 -12.93 -0.80 3.66
C ALA A 55 -12.63 0.68 3.90
N GLY A 56 -13.63 1.56 3.67
CA GLY A 56 -13.54 2.99 3.96
C GLY A 56 -13.32 3.26 5.45
N ILE A 57 -14.14 2.66 6.32
CA ILE A 57 -13.96 2.76 7.77
C ILE A 57 -12.58 2.26 8.20
N MET A 58 -12.14 1.09 7.71
CA MET A 58 -10.86 0.51 8.05
C MET A 58 -9.69 1.40 7.61
N SER A 59 -9.77 1.98 6.39
CA SER A 59 -8.75 2.91 5.88
C SER A 59 -8.73 4.21 6.67
N ALA A 60 -9.89 4.77 7.03
CA ALA A 60 -9.99 5.98 7.85
C ALA A 60 -9.42 5.75 9.26
N LEU A 61 -9.77 4.64 9.89
CA LEU A 61 -9.21 4.27 11.21
C LEU A 61 -7.70 4.04 11.14
N PHE A 62 -7.21 3.45 10.05
CA PHE A 62 -5.78 3.24 9.84
C PHE A 62 -5.04 4.56 9.65
N ASP A 63 -5.61 5.49 8.89
CA ASP A 63 -5.05 6.81 8.65
C ASP A 63 -4.97 7.65 9.92
N HIS A 64 -6.10 7.82 10.60
CA HIS A 64 -6.14 8.51 11.90
C HIS A 64 -5.22 7.83 12.94
N GLY A 65 -5.15 6.49 12.90
CA GLY A 65 -4.25 5.74 13.75
C GLY A 65 -2.77 6.05 13.50
N ILE A 66 -2.36 6.25 12.22
CA ILE A 66 -1.00 6.66 11.86
C ILE A 66 -0.70 8.06 12.40
N ILE A 67 -1.63 9.00 12.20
CA ILE A 67 -1.49 10.38 12.70
C ILE A 67 -1.37 10.35 14.22
N TRP A 68 -2.32 9.72 14.90
CA TRP A 68 -2.33 9.62 16.37
C TRP A 68 -1.05 8.99 16.96
N ILE A 69 -0.56 7.90 16.37
CA ILE A 69 0.65 7.23 16.89
C ILE A 69 1.92 8.04 16.61
N SER A 70 1.93 8.80 15.50
CA SER A 70 3.03 9.71 15.17
C SER A 70 3.06 10.90 16.12
N GLU A 71 1.92 11.51 16.40
CA GLU A 71 1.79 12.60 17.39
C GLU A 71 2.14 12.12 18.80
N PHE A 72 1.61 10.98 19.22
CA PHE A 72 1.96 10.37 20.51
C PHE A 72 3.47 10.12 20.64
N ARG A 73 4.11 9.62 19.57
CA ARG A 73 5.55 9.45 19.53
C ARG A 73 6.28 10.77 19.69
N LEU A 74 5.88 11.83 18.97
CA LEU A 74 6.49 13.16 19.07
C LEU A 74 6.32 13.74 20.47
N GLN A 75 5.14 13.67 21.07
CA GLN A 75 4.90 14.10 22.45
C GLN A 75 5.81 13.37 23.46
N LEU A 76 6.00 12.05 23.30
CA LEU A 76 6.94 11.31 24.13
C LEU A 76 8.38 11.82 23.95
N ILE A 77 8.80 12.08 22.70
CA ILE A 77 10.14 12.59 22.41
C ILE A 77 10.32 13.96 23.06
N GLU A 78 9.37 14.86 22.91
CA GLU A 78 9.39 16.21 23.51
C GLU A 78 9.43 16.16 25.03
N ASN A 79 8.62 15.32 25.66
CA ASN A 79 8.55 15.20 27.12
C ASN A 79 9.84 14.69 27.77
N TYR A 80 10.62 13.86 27.06
CA TYR A 80 11.87 13.29 27.57
C TYR A 80 13.12 13.97 27.02
N SER A 81 12.99 14.96 26.15
CA SER A 81 14.09 15.79 25.67
C SER A 81 14.19 17.08 26.47
N ASP A 82 15.41 17.56 26.71
CA ASP A 82 15.70 18.83 27.34
C ASP A 82 16.96 19.47 26.72
N SER A 83 17.47 20.53 27.34
CA SER A 83 18.70 21.17 26.89
C SER A 83 19.95 20.26 26.90
N THR A 84 19.93 19.18 27.68
CA THR A 84 21.05 18.22 27.82
C THR A 84 20.85 16.97 26.97
N ILE A 85 19.60 16.58 26.68
CA ILE A 85 19.25 15.40 25.89
C ILE A 85 18.51 15.82 24.61
N PRO A 86 19.19 15.86 23.45
CA PRO A 86 18.57 16.23 22.19
C PRO A 86 17.41 15.29 21.77
N MET A 87 16.40 15.83 21.12
CA MET A 87 15.20 15.08 20.67
C MET A 87 15.53 13.84 19.84
N TRP A 88 16.55 13.90 18.97
CA TRP A 88 16.94 12.76 18.14
C TRP A 88 17.46 11.58 18.97
N VAL A 89 18.11 11.84 20.12
CA VAL A 89 18.60 10.79 21.04
C VAL A 89 17.41 10.06 21.67
N VAL A 90 16.36 10.79 22.09
CA VAL A 90 15.16 10.22 22.67
C VAL A 90 14.33 9.48 21.60
N ALA A 91 14.32 9.97 20.37
CA ALA A 91 13.61 9.36 19.25
C ALA A 91 14.13 7.95 18.91
N ILE A 92 15.44 7.71 19.07
CA ILE A 92 16.09 6.42 18.75
C ILE A 92 15.42 5.24 19.48
N PRO A 93 15.36 5.16 20.82
CA PRO A 93 14.78 4.02 21.51
C PRO A 93 13.25 3.88 21.27
N ILE A 94 12.51 4.96 21.21
CA ILE A 94 11.06 4.94 21.01
C ILE A 94 10.74 4.35 19.62
N SER A 95 11.31 4.91 18.55
CA SER A 95 11.08 4.44 17.18
C SER A 95 11.66 3.04 16.96
N SER A 96 12.80 2.71 17.59
CA SER A 96 13.38 1.37 17.57
C SER A 96 12.42 0.33 18.13
N LEU A 97 11.82 0.57 19.30
CA LEU A 97 10.84 -0.34 19.89
C LEU A 97 9.59 -0.48 19.05
N MET A 98 9.06 0.61 18.49
CA MET A 98 7.90 0.58 17.62
C MET A 98 8.15 -0.28 16.38
N ALA A 99 9.24 -0.02 15.64
CA ALA A 99 9.59 -0.81 14.46
C ALA A 99 9.90 -2.27 14.82
N GLY A 100 10.66 -2.52 15.90
CA GLY A 100 10.95 -3.87 16.39
C GLY A 100 9.67 -4.67 16.69
N LEU A 101 8.67 -4.03 17.33
CA LEU A 101 7.38 -4.64 17.62
C LEU A 101 6.58 -4.90 16.32
N ALA A 102 6.59 -3.99 15.33
CA ALA A 102 5.99 -4.20 14.02
C ALA A 102 6.55 -5.43 13.31
N PHE A 103 7.88 -5.58 13.32
CA PHE A 103 8.56 -6.74 12.74
C PHE A 103 8.25 -8.03 13.51
N TYR A 104 8.20 -7.97 14.83
CA TYR A 104 7.82 -9.12 15.66
C TYR A 104 6.40 -9.60 15.36
N LEU A 105 5.42 -8.69 15.36
CA LEU A 105 4.02 -9.01 15.07
C LEU A 105 3.88 -9.66 13.68
N THR A 106 4.50 -9.05 12.67
CA THR A 106 4.47 -9.55 11.28
C THR A 106 5.07 -10.94 11.19
N HIS A 107 6.29 -11.14 11.66
CA HIS A 107 6.97 -12.44 11.52
C HIS A 107 6.30 -13.54 12.36
N ARG A 108 5.75 -13.21 13.54
CA ARG A 108 5.20 -14.20 14.48
C ARG A 108 3.81 -14.66 14.11
N PHE A 109 2.93 -13.74 13.69
CA PHE A 109 1.50 -14.01 13.58
C PHE A 109 1.00 -14.08 12.12
N ALA A 110 1.50 -13.23 11.24
CA ALA A 110 1.09 -13.19 9.84
C ALA A 110 2.24 -12.69 8.93
N PRO A 111 3.18 -13.57 8.52
CA PRO A 111 4.26 -13.19 7.62
C PRO A 111 3.80 -12.60 6.28
N GLU A 112 2.58 -12.94 5.83
CA GLU A 112 1.93 -12.39 4.66
C GLU A 112 1.47 -10.93 4.82
N ALA A 113 1.50 -10.37 6.04
CA ALA A 113 1.28 -8.95 6.29
C ALA A 113 2.55 -8.11 6.05
N GLY A 114 3.70 -8.72 5.79
CA GLY A 114 4.94 -8.00 5.45
C GLY A 114 4.88 -7.34 4.09
N GLY A 115 5.69 -6.28 3.90
CA GLY A 115 5.73 -5.49 2.67
C GLY A 115 4.41 -4.78 2.37
N SER A 116 4.13 -4.50 1.09
CA SER A 116 2.91 -3.80 0.67
C SER A 116 1.64 -4.65 0.86
N GLY A 117 1.73 -5.96 0.69
CA GLY A 117 0.61 -6.89 0.71
C GLY A 117 -0.11 -7.06 -0.64
N ILE A 118 0.13 -6.18 -1.61
CA ILE A 118 -0.46 -6.28 -2.96
C ILE A 118 -0.09 -7.61 -3.65
N PRO A 119 1.20 -8.05 -3.66
CA PRO A 119 1.58 -9.33 -4.24
C PRO A 119 0.87 -10.54 -3.61
N GLU A 120 0.55 -10.46 -2.32
CA GLU A 120 -0.20 -11.52 -1.63
C GLU A 120 -1.66 -11.58 -2.13
N ILE A 121 -2.26 -10.41 -2.42
CA ILE A 121 -3.64 -10.33 -2.95
C ILE A 121 -3.67 -10.80 -4.40
N GLU A 122 -2.70 -10.42 -5.24
CA GLU A 122 -2.55 -10.96 -6.61
C GLU A 122 -2.44 -12.49 -6.59
N GLY A 123 -1.54 -13.03 -5.77
CA GLY A 123 -1.39 -14.48 -5.61
C GLY A 123 -2.63 -15.18 -5.05
N ALA A 124 -3.45 -14.48 -4.27
CA ALA A 124 -4.73 -15.00 -3.77
C ALA A 124 -5.81 -15.03 -4.88
N MET A 125 -5.85 -14.02 -5.73
CA MET A 125 -6.74 -13.98 -6.88
C MET A 125 -6.42 -15.09 -7.89
N GLU A 126 -5.15 -15.43 -8.09
CA GLU A 126 -4.73 -16.59 -8.88
C GLU A 126 -4.98 -17.93 -8.17
N GLY A 127 -5.40 -17.91 -6.91
CA GLY A 127 -5.60 -19.13 -6.11
C GLY A 127 -4.31 -19.78 -5.63
N MET A 128 -3.16 -19.13 -5.81
CA MET A 128 -1.84 -19.65 -5.40
C MET A 128 -1.55 -19.42 -3.91
N ARG A 129 -2.23 -18.42 -3.31
CA ARG A 129 -2.03 -18.03 -1.90
C ARG A 129 -3.35 -18.04 -1.13
N PRO A 130 -3.40 -18.61 0.09
CA PRO A 130 -4.59 -18.52 0.93
C PRO A 130 -4.69 -17.15 1.59
N VAL A 131 -5.87 -16.57 1.63
CA VAL A 131 -6.14 -15.34 2.39
C VAL A 131 -6.55 -15.70 3.81
N ARG A 132 -5.71 -15.39 4.78
CA ARG A 132 -5.95 -15.65 6.22
C ARG A 132 -6.39 -14.37 6.95
N TRP A 133 -7.53 -13.80 6.53
CA TRP A 133 -8.01 -12.50 6.98
C TRP A 133 -8.04 -12.32 8.51
N LYS A 134 -8.41 -13.36 9.28
CA LYS A 134 -8.43 -13.33 10.75
C LYS A 134 -7.08 -12.99 11.39
N ARG A 135 -5.97 -13.30 10.71
CA ARG A 135 -4.61 -13.00 11.16
C ARG A 135 -4.04 -11.76 10.48
N VAL A 136 -4.32 -11.61 9.19
CA VAL A 136 -3.75 -10.51 8.40
C VAL A 136 -4.31 -9.17 8.82
N ILE A 137 -5.64 -9.03 9.00
CA ILE A 137 -6.25 -7.76 9.36
C ILE A 137 -5.61 -7.16 10.63
N PRO A 138 -5.60 -7.83 11.80
CA PRO A 138 -5.02 -7.22 12.99
C PRO A 138 -3.51 -7.00 12.90
N VAL A 139 -2.77 -7.95 12.30
CA VAL A 139 -1.32 -7.80 12.18
C VAL A 139 -0.93 -6.70 11.21
N LYS A 140 -1.63 -6.57 10.07
CA LYS A 140 -1.38 -5.50 9.11
C LYS A 140 -1.75 -4.13 9.68
N PHE A 141 -2.87 -4.06 10.39
CA PHE A 141 -3.34 -2.83 11.02
C PHE A 141 -2.34 -2.34 12.08
N PHE A 142 -2.12 -3.10 13.15
CA PHE A 142 -1.24 -2.69 14.24
C PHE A 142 0.24 -2.67 13.84
N GLY A 143 0.69 -3.66 13.06
CA GLY A 143 2.06 -3.67 12.54
C GLY A 143 2.34 -2.50 11.59
N GLY A 144 1.38 -2.16 10.74
CA GLY A 144 1.46 -0.98 9.87
C GLY A 144 1.52 0.32 10.65
N LEU A 145 0.62 0.52 11.62
CA LEU A 145 0.63 1.70 12.49
C LEU A 145 1.99 1.91 13.17
N LEU A 146 2.55 0.83 13.72
CA LEU A 146 3.86 0.89 14.39
C LEU A 146 5.01 1.15 13.42
N ALA A 147 5.00 0.53 12.23
CA ALA A 147 6.06 0.72 11.24
C ALA A 147 6.03 2.13 10.64
N LEU A 148 4.86 2.62 10.21
CA LEU A 148 4.73 3.98 9.66
C LEU A 148 4.96 5.04 10.75
N GLY A 149 4.35 4.87 11.92
CA GLY A 149 4.52 5.78 13.05
C GLY A 149 5.94 5.84 13.61
N SER A 150 6.79 4.83 13.36
CA SER A 150 8.20 4.87 13.77
C SER A 150 9.07 5.81 12.93
N GLY A 151 8.54 6.40 11.85
CA GLY A 151 9.24 7.29 10.94
C GLY A 151 9.84 6.61 9.71
N MET A 152 9.60 5.30 9.49
CA MET A 152 10.10 4.59 8.31
C MET A 152 9.51 5.16 7.01
N ALA A 153 10.32 5.20 5.95
CA ALA A 153 9.91 5.69 4.63
C ALA A 153 9.01 4.66 3.91
N LEU A 154 7.76 4.60 4.34
CA LEU A 154 6.74 3.65 3.89
C LEU A 154 5.40 4.37 3.64
N GLY A 155 4.64 3.87 2.67
CA GLY A 155 3.30 4.35 2.37
C GLY A 155 2.20 3.52 3.04
N ARG A 156 1.07 4.14 3.31
CA ARG A 156 -0.14 3.53 3.92
C ARG A 156 -1.01 2.78 2.91
N GLU A 157 -0.83 3.01 1.62
CA GLU A 157 -1.73 2.58 0.55
C GLU A 157 -1.69 1.06 0.35
N GLY A 158 -0.48 0.48 0.32
CA GLY A 158 -0.31 -0.98 0.26
C GLY A 158 -1.03 -1.70 1.40
N PRO A 159 -0.81 -1.31 2.66
CA PRO A 159 -1.59 -1.78 3.80
C PRO A 159 -3.11 -1.63 3.61
N SER A 160 -3.60 -0.48 3.15
CA SER A 160 -5.03 -0.24 2.94
C SER A 160 -5.63 -1.15 1.86
N VAL A 161 -4.92 -1.37 0.75
CA VAL A 161 -5.31 -2.37 -0.29
C VAL A 161 -5.42 -3.76 0.32
N GLN A 162 -4.43 -4.17 1.11
CA GLN A 162 -4.43 -5.49 1.73
C GLN A 162 -5.54 -5.64 2.79
N LEU A 163 -5.78 -4.61 3.60
CA LEU A 163 -6.86 -4.59 4.59
C LEU A 163 -8.23 -4.68 3.90
N GLY A 164 -8.48 -3.83 2.90
CA GLY A 164 -9.73 -3.83 2.12
C GLY A 164 -9.97 -5.17 1.43
N ALA A 165 -8.96 -5.74 0.77
CA ALA A 165 -9.06 -7.06 0.15
C ALA A 165 -9.38 -8.18 1.17
N ASN A 166 -8.75 -8.13 2.36
CA ASN A 166 -9.05 -9.09 3.43
C ASN A 166 -10.47 -8.91 3.99
N VAL A 167 -11.01 -7.68 4.03
CA VAL A 167 -12.44 -7.42 4.32
C VAL A 167 -13.32 -8.07 3.25
N GLY A 168 -12.99 -7.91 1.96
CA GLY A 168 -13.69 -8.58 0.87
C GLY A 168 -13.70 -10.10 1.03
N ARG A 169 -12.57 -10.70 1.40
CA ARG A 169 -12.47 -12.13 1.70
C ARG A 169 -13.27 -12.53 2.93
N MET A 170 -13.23 -11.75 3.99
CA MET A 170 -14.02 -11.97 5.21
C MET A 170 -15.51 -12.06 4.90
N ILE A 171 -16.03 -11.11 4.13
CA ILE A 171 -17.44 -11.10 3.72
C ILE A 171 -17.76 -12.30 2.83
N SER A 172 -16.91 -12.63 1.87
CA SER A 172 -17.04 -13.82 1.03
C SER A 172 -17.15 -15.12 1.86
N ASP A 173 -16.31 -15.28 2.88
CA ASP A 173 -16.31 -16.45 3.75
C ASP A 173 -17.54 -16.50 4.67
N ILE A 174 -17.99 -15.35 5.23
CA ILE A 174 -19.17 -15.25 6.11
C ILE A 174 -20.44 -15.59 5.33
N PHE A 175 -20.58 -15.05 4.11
CA PHE A 175 -21.76 -15.28 3.27
C PHE A 175 -21.64 -16.55 2.39
N LYS A 176 -20.53 -17.30 2.53
CA LYS A 176 -20.26 -18.55 1.78
C LYS A 176 -20.44 -18.38 0.28
N VAL A 177 -19.91 -17.27 -0.24
CA VAL A 177 -19.96 -16.95 -1.67
C VAL A 177 -19.08 -17.96 -2.44
N ASN A 178 -19.46 -18.29 -3.67
CA ASN A 178 -18.67 -19.20 -4.51
C ASN A 178 -17.29 -18.62 -4.84
N LYS A 179 -16.36 -19.44 -5.33
CA LYS A 179 -14.95 -19.05 -5.53
C LYS A 179 -14.79 -17.89 -6.52
N VAL A 180 -15.57 -17.86 -7.61
CA VAL A 180 -15.47 -16.83 -8.66
C VAL A 180 -15.95 -15.49 -8.13
N ASP A 181 -17.14 -15.46 -7.52
CA ASP A 181 -17.68 -14.25 -6.92
C ASP A 181 -16.88 -13.80 -5.71
N GLY A 182 -16.28 -14.74 -4.95
CA GLY A 182 -15.39 -14.44 -3.85
C GLY A 182 -14.09 -13.75 -4.30
N GLN A 183 -13.57 -14.06 -5.49
CA GLN A 183 -12.46 -13.34 -6.09
C GLN A 183 -12.87 -11.91 -6.51
N ALA A 184 -14.09 -11.75 -7.04
CA ALA A 184 -14.62 -10.42 -7.35
C ALA A 184 -14.78 -9.54 -6.09
N LEU A 185 -15.23 -10.13 -4.95
CA LEU A 185 -15.34 -9.42 -3.67
C LEU A 185 -13.95 -9.06 -3.08
N LEU A 186 -12.96 -9.94 -3.27
CA LEU A 186 -11.58 -9.66 -2.89
C LEU A 186 -11.02 -8.45 -3.65
N ALA A 187 -11.22 -8.43 -4.97
CA ALA A 187 -10.82 -7.33 -5.85
C ALA A 187 -11.59 -6.03 -5.53
N ALA A 188 -12.90 -6.12 -5.26
CA ALA A 188 -13.72 -5.00 -4.83
C ALA A 188 -13.20 -4.39 -3.51
N GLY A 189 -12.81 -5.23 -2.55
CA GLY A 189 -12.20 -4.77 -1.31
C GLY A 189 -10.83 -4.11 -1.53
N ALA A 190 -9.98 -4.65 -2.43
CA ALA A 190 -8.70 -4.04 -2.80
C ALA A 190 -8.90 -2.64 -3.41
N ALA A 191 -9.83 -2.51 -4.36
CA ALA A 191 -10.18 -1.22 -4.97
C ALA A 191 -10.70 -0.22 -3.94
N GLY A 192 -11.60 -0.66 -3.04
CA GLY A 192 -12.12 0.18 -1.96
C GLY A 192 -11.04 0.65 -1.00
N GLY A 193 -10.11 -0.24 -0.63
CA GLY A 193 -8.97 0.11 0.23
C GLY A 193 -8.04 1.15 -0.40
N LEU A 194 -7.73 1.04 -1.71
CA LEU A 194 -6.92 2.02 -2.42
C LEU A 194 -7.66 3.34 -2.61
N ALA A 195 -8.93 3.26 -3.03
CA ALA A 195 -9.77 4.43 -3.25
C ALA A 195 -9.90 5.29 -1.98
N ALA A 196 -10.08 4.67 -0.81
CA ALA A 196 -10.12 5.36 0.47
C ALA A 196 -8.76 5.96 0.84
N ALA A 197 -7.66 5.20 0.68
CA ALA A 197 -6.33 5.65 1.08
C ALA A 197 -5.86 6.92 0.37
N PHE A 198 -6.28 7.11 -0.89
CA PHE A 198 -5.93 8.26 -1.70
C PHE A 198 -7.07 9.25 -1.94
N ASN A 199 -8.26 9.00 -1.38
CA ASN A 199 -9.48 9.75 -1.69
C ASN A 199 -9.80 9.79 -3.21
N ALA A 200 -9.41 8.73 -3.93
CA ALA A 200 -9.32 8.63 -5.39
C ALA A 200 -10.09 7.39 -5.90
N PRO A 201 -11.41 7.48 -6.10
CA PRO A 201 -12.24 6.34 -6.48
C PRO A 201 -11.90 5.79 -7.89
N LEU A 202 -11.63 6.66 -8.87
CA LEU A 202 -11.31 6.21 -10.23
C LEU A 202 -9.94 5.53 -10.27
N ALA A 203 -8.95 6.06 -9.55
CA ALA A 203 -7.65 5.43 -9.42
C ALA A 203 -7.74 4.05 -8.76
N GLY A 204 -8.55 3.90 -7.70
CA GLY A 204 -8.78 2.60 -7.05
C GLY A 204 -9.40 1.56 -7.97
N ILE A 205 -10.37 1.97 -8.82
CA ILE A 205 -11.00 1.12 -9.83
C ILE A 205 -9.98 0.71 -10.90
N MET A 206 -9.27 1.69 -11.45
CA MET A 206 -8.30 1.45 -12.53
C MET A 206 -7.11 0.62 -12.08
N PHE A 207 -6.70 0.75 -10.83
CA PHE A 207 -5.65 -0.09 -10.26
C PHE A 207 -5.99 -1.58 -10.34
N VAL A 208 -7.21 -1.96 -9.96
CA VAL A 208 -7.64 -3.36 -10.09
C VAL A 208 -7.71 -3.79 -11.54
N ILE A 209 -8.21 -2.91 -12.42
CA ILE A 209 -8.36 -3.19 -13.85
C ILE A 209 -6.98 -3.32 -14.54
N GLU A 210 -6.02 -2.51 -14.17
CA GLU A 210 -4.75 -2.39 -14.87
C GLU A 210 -3.66 -3.27 -14.26
N GLU A 211 -3.49 -3.23 -12.92
CA GLU A 211 -2.45 -3.99 -12.21
C GLU A 211 -2.87 -5.43 -11.95
N MET A 212 -4.11 -5.65 -11.53
CA MET A 212 -4.61 -7.00 -11.26
C MET A 212 -5.22 -7.65 -12.51
N ARG A 213 -4.85 -7.18 -13.70
CA ARG A 213 -5.44 -7.55 -14.99
C ARG A 213 -5.42 -9.05 -15.27
N SER A 214 -4.31 -9.71 -15.02
CA SER A 214 -4.15 -11.15 -15.31
C SER A 214 -4.94 -12.04 -14.34
N GLN A 215 -5.29 -11.52 -13.18
CA GLN A 215 -5.93 -12.26 -12.08
C GLN A 215 -7.42 -11.97 -11.98
N PHE A 216 -7.90 -10.88 -12.57
CA PHE A 216 -9.28 -10.43 -12.45
C PHE A 216 -10.16 -10.99 -13.56
N ASN A 217 -11.18 -11.76 -13.16
CA ASN A 217 -12.20 -12.26 -14.08
C ASN A 217 -13.19 -11.15 -14.45
N TYR A 218 -12.96 -10.52 -15.60
CA TYR A 218 -13.82 -9.45 -16.10
C TYR A 218 -15.22 -9.98 -16.46
N SER A 219 -16.21 -9.56 -15.69
CA SER A 219 -17.61 -9.66 -16.00
C SER A 219 -18.29 -8.35 -15.67
N LEU A 220 -19.45 -8.07 -16.27
CA LEU A 220 -20.20 -6.85 -15.95
C LEU A 220 -20.48 -6.74 -14.44
N THR A 221 -20.78 -7.86 -13.79
CA THR A 221 -21.07 -7.92 -12.35
C THR A 221 -19.82 -7.68 -11.50
N SER A 222 -18.70 -8.34 -11.82
CA SER A 222 -17.45 -8.13 -11.08
C SER A 222 -16.91 -6.71 -11.23
N THR A 223 -17.02 -6.13 -12.43
CA THR A 223 -16.64 -4.73 -12.67
C THR A 223 -17.52 -3.77 -11.86
N LYS A 224 -18.88 -3.95 -11.89
CA LYS A 224 -19.80 -3.15 -11.05
C LYS A 224 -19.46 -3.29 -9.55
N SER A 225 -19.07 -4.47 -9.09
CA SER A 225 -18.67 -4.72 -7.70
C SER A 225 -17.47 -3.89 -7.30
N VAL A 226 -16.45 -3.81 -8.16
CA VAL A 226 -15.24 -2.98 -7.94
C VAL A 226 -15.62 -1.50 -7.88
N PHE A 227 -16.44 -1.01 -8.83
CA PHE A 227 -16.93 0.37 -8.85
C PHE A 227 -17.70 0.73 -7.57
N MET A 228 -18.68 -0.09 -7.19
CA MET A 228 -19.51 0.17 -6.01
C MET A 228 -18.68 0.21 -4.73
N SER A 229 -17.73 -0.70 -4.58
CA SER A 229 -16.87 -0.73 -3.40
C SER A 229 -15.94 0.48 -3.35
N ALA A 230 -15.30 0.86 -4.46
CA ALA A 230 -14.40 2.01 -4.51
C ALA A 230 -15.15 3.32 -4.19
N VAL A 231 -16.30 3.54 -4.82
CA VAL A 231 -17.14 4.75 -4.60
C VAL A 231 -17.62 4.82 -3.15
N MET A 232 -18.16 3.71 -2.61
CA MET A 232 -18.62 3.69 -1.22
C MET A 232 -17.49 3.88 -0.21
N ALA A 233 -16.32 3.30 -0.45
CA ALA A 233 -15.16 3.48 0.42
C ALA A 233 -14.69 4.94 0.45
N THR A 234 -14.68 5.60 -0.70
CA THR A 234 -14.35 7.04 -0.80
C THR A 234 -15.41 7.91 -0.12
N ILE A 235 -16.71 7.62 -0.30
CA ILE A 235 -17.78 8.35 0.39
C ILE A 235 -17.60 8.26 1.91
N VAL A 236 -17.35 7.06 2.42
CA VAL A 236 -17.16 6.85 3.87
C VAL A 236 -15.89 7.55 4.35
N MET A 237 -14.80 7.50 3.57
CA MET A 237 -13.56 8.20 3.90
C MET A 237 -13.83 9.71 4.03
N ARG A 238 -14.51 10.32 3.04
CA ARG A 238 -14.87 11.76 3.04
C ARG A 238 -15.84 12.17 4.14
N LEU A 239 -16.65 11.25 4.64
CA LEU A 239 -17.54 11.51 5.78
C LEU A 239 -16.80 11.50 7.12
N ILE A 240 -15.67 10.82 7.22
CA ILE A 240 -14.88 10.70 8.45
C ILE A 240 -13.71 11.69 8.46
N THR A 241 -13.10 11.92 7.30
CA THR A 241 -12.01 12.88 7.08
C THR A 241 -12.53 14.06 6.29
N ASP A 242 -11.76 15.14 6.19
CA ASP A 242 -12.11 16.28 5.37
C ASP A 242 -12.15 15.92 3.87
N GLN A 243 -12.91 16.72 3.10
CA GLN A 243 -13.13 16.47 1.66
C GLN A 243 -12.00 17.00 0.78
N ASP A 244 -10.96 17.55 1.37
CA ASP A 244 -9.85 18.18 0.68
C ASP A 244 -9.00 17.21 -0.14
N ALA A 245 -8.26 17.76 -1.10
CA ALA A 245 -7.27 17.01 -1.86
C ALA A 245 -6.20 16.43 -0.93
N VAL A 246 -5.78 15.19 -1.17
CA VAL A 246 -4.76 14.52 -0.34
C VAL A 246 -3.41 15.23 -0.42
N VAL A 247 -3.13 15.86 -1.57
CA VAL A 247 -1.94 16.68 -1.81
C VAL A 247 -2.39 18.04 -2.31
N THR A 248 -2.17 19.08 -1.51
CA THR A 248 -2.42 20.45 -1.91
C THR A 248 -1.26 20.94 -2.78
N VAL A 249 -1.52 21.18 -4.05
CA VAL A 249 -0.56 21.71 -5.02
C VAL A 249 -1.07 23.01 -5.58
N THR A 250 -0.15 23.82 -6.12
CA THR A 250 -0.51 25.02 -6.86
C THR A 250 -1.37 24.67 -8.08
N HIS A 251 -2.44 25.41 -8.31
CA HIS A 251 -3.23 25.26 -9.53
C HIS A 251 -2.49 25.88 -10.71
N TYR A 252 -1.97 25.02 -11.58
CA TYR A 252 -1.29 25.44 -12.79
C TYR A 252 -2.28 25.65 -13.93
N SER A 253 -2.02 26.63 -14.76
CA SER A 253 -2.65 26.75 -16.09
C SER A 253 -2.16 25.64 -17.02
N HIS A 254 -2.91 25.39 -18.11
CA HIS A 254 -2.53 24.40 -19.11
C HIS A 254 -1.11 24.62 -19.63
N PRO A 255 -0.19 23.65 -19.50
CA PRO A 255 1.08 23.70 -20.21
C PRO A 255 0.87 23.81 -21.72
N SER A 256 1.75 24.54 -22.39
CA SER A 256 1.70 24.67 -23.86
C SER A 256 1.74 23.31 -24.54
N LEU A 257 0.92 23.12 -25.59
CA LEU A 257 0.99 21.89 -26.39
C LEU A 257 2.39 21.67 -26.98
N VAL A 258 3.10 22.77 -27.27
CA VAL A 258 4.48 22.71 -27.80
C VAL A 258 5.44 22.17 -26.75
N SER A 259 5.20 22.32 -25.47
CA SER A 259 6.07 21.80 -24.40
C SER A 259 5.88 20.30 -24.10
N LEU A 260 4.86 19.63 -24.68
CA LEU A 260 4.56 18.22 -24.38
C LEU A 260 5.69 17.25 -24.71
N TRP A 261 6.57 17.58 -25.65
CA TRP A 261 7.76 16.76 -25.94
C TRP A 261 8.74 16.68 -24.76
N LEU A 262 8.81 17.72 -23.92
CA LEU A 262 9.62 17.71 -22.69
C LEU A 262 9.05 16.69 -21.68
N TYR A 263 7.73 16.61 -21.57
CA TYR A 263 7.06 15.61 -20.72
C TYR A 263 7.28 14.18 -21.24
N LEU A 264 7.38 14.01 -22.58
CA LEU A 264 7.73 12.72 -23.16
C LEU A 264 9.18 12.32 -22.81
N ILE A 265 10.14 13.26 -22.88
CA ILE A 265 11.53 13.02 -22.45
C ILE A 265 11.58 12.69 -20.96
N LEU A 266 10.85 13.44 -20.12
CA LEU A 266 10.73 13.14 -18.70
C LEU A 266 10.20 11.70 -18.49
N GLY A 267 9.18 11.30 -19.25
CA GLY A 267 8.68 9.93 -19.26
C GLY A 267 9.76 8.90 -19.60
N PHE A 268 10.58 9.17 -20.63
CA PHE A 268 11.67 8.27 -21.02
C PHE A 268 12.71 8.12 -19.90
N CYS A 269 13.06 9.22 -19.22
CA CYS A 269 13.92 9.17 -18.03
C CYS A 269 13.32 8.29 -16.94
N PHE A 270 12.03 8.45 -16.64
CA PHE A 270 11.35 7.62 -15.64
C PHE A 270 11.28 6.15 -16.05
N GLY A 271 11.17 5.83 -17.34
CA GLY A 271 11.23 4.46 -17.82
C GLY A 271 12.54 3.75 -17.41
N VAL A 272 13.66 4.45 -17.51
CA VAL A 272 14.98 3.94 -17.10
C VAL A 272 15.08 3.89 -15.57
N ILE A 273 14.74 4.98 -14.88
CA ILE A 273 14.80 5.09 -13.40
C ILE A 273 13.93 4.03 -12.75
N GLY A 274 12.70 3.79 -13.26
CA GLY A 274 11.78 2.80 -12.70
C GLY A 274 12.32 1.38 -12.78
N ILE A 275 12.99 0.99 -13.87
CA ILE A 275 13.64 -0.31 -13.97
C ILE A 275 14.78 -0.46 -12.96
N LEU A 276 15.62 0.57 -12.83
CA LEU A 276 16.70 0.57 -11.86
C LEU A 276 16.16 0.48 -10.42
N PHE A 277 15.14 1.26 -10.12
CA PHE A 277 14.48 1.26 -8.81
C PHE A 277 13.88 -0.11 -8.48
N ASN A 278 13.16 -0.76 -9.41
CA ASN A 278 12.64 -2.10 -9.23
C ASN A 278 13.75 -3.13 -8.95
N LYS A 279 14.86 -3.07 -9.72
CA LYS A 279 16.03 -3.93 -9.48
C LYS A 279 16.65 -3.69 -8.11
N MET A 280 16.78 -2.44 -7.69
CA MET A 280 17.31 -2.09 -6.36
C MET A 280 16.40 -2.60 -5.22
N ILE A 281 15.08 -2.50 -5.36
CA ILE A 281 14.12 -3.08 -4.40
C ILE A 281 14.37 -4.58 -4.24
N LEU A 282 14.44 -5.33 -5.33
CA LEU A 282 14.66 -6.77 -5.29
C LEU A 282 16.02 -7.13 -4.69
N ALA A 283 17.08 -6.41 -5.08
CA ALA A 283 18.42 -6.61 -4.53
C ALA A 283 18.46 -6.34 -3.01
N THR A 284 17.80 -5.28 -2.55
CA THR A 284 17.70 -4.96 -1.13
C THR A 284 16.93 -6.03 -0.36
N GLN A 285 15.84 -6.56 -0.92
CA GLN A 285 15.13 -7.67 -0.31
C GLN A 285 15.97 -8.95 -0.24
N ASP A 286 16.80 -9.23 -1.26
CA ASP A 286 17.72 -10.38 -1.24
C ASP A 286 18.84 -10.19 -0.20
N MET A 287 19.35 -8.97 -0.06
CA MET A 287 20.31 -8.60 1.00
C MET A 287 19.72 -8.86 2.39
N TYR A 288 18.50 -8.38 2.68
CA TYR A 288 17.88 -8.63 3.98
C TYR A 288 17.59 -10.12 4.20
N LEU A 289 17.16 -10.86 3.16
CA LEU A 289 16.95 -12.30 3.26
C LEU A 289 18.25 -13.02 3.63
N PHE A 290 19.38 -12.60 3.07
CA PHE A 290 20.72 -13.11 3.42
C PHE A 290 21.09 -12.81 4.87
N ILE A 291 20.79 -11.58 5.35
CA ILE A 291 21.11 -11.16 6.73
C ILE A 291 20.28 -11.92 7.75
N HIS A 292 18.93 -11.94 7.59
CA HIS A 292 18.06 -12.55 8.62
C HIS A 292 17.91 -14.07 8.47
N GLN A 293 18.23 -14.66 7.31
CA GLN A 293 18.17 -16.12 7.06
C GLN A 293 16.86 -16.75 7.54
N ASN A 294 15.78 -15.98 7.54
CA ASN A 294 14.47 -16.37 8.07
C ASN A 294 14.44 -16.69 9.58
N GLN A 295 15.43 -16.26 10.35
CA GLN A 295 15.46 -16.37 11.81
C GLN A 295 14.69 -15.20 12.43
N ARG A 296 13.74 -15.50 13.33
CA ARG A 296 12.86 -14.50 13.94
C ARG A 296 13.62 -13.38 14.62
N TRP A 297 14.58 -13.73 15.47
CA TRP A 297 15.31 -12.74 16.25
C TRP A 297 16.12 -11.79 15.35
N ARG A 298 16.75 -12.29 14.28
CA ARG A 298 17.45 -11.45 13.30
C ARG A 298 16.51 -10.51 12.54
N PHE A 299 15.30 -11.00 12.23
CA PHE A 299 14.28 -10.18 11.60
C PHE A 299 13.85 -9.03 12.52
N VAL A 300 13.64 -9.31 13.82
CA VAL A 300 13.29 -8.30 14.82
C VAL A 300 14.45 -7.31 15.06
N THR A 301 15.70 -7.80 15.13
CA THR A 301 16.87 -6.90 15.28
C THR A 301 17.04 -5.96 14.09
N ILE A 302 16.72 -6.38 12.86
CA ILE A 302 16.66 -5.48 11.70
C ILE A 302 15.61 -4.38 11.95
N GLY A 303 14.42 -4.74 12.42
CA GLY A 303 13.38 -3.77 12.75
C GLY A 303 13.83 -2.77 13.81
N LEU A 304 14.47 -3.24 14.90
CA LEU A 304 15.02 -2.38 15.95
C LEU A 304 16.08 -1.41 15.39
N PHE A 305 16.99 -1.91 14.57
CA PHE A 305 18.06 -1.11 13.96
C PHE A 305 17.53 -0.06 13.00
N LEU A 306 16.60 -0.45 12.11
CA LEU A 306 15.94 0.50 11.19
C LEU A 306 15.13 1.53 11.96
N GLY A 307 14.36 1.11 12.97
CA GLY A 307 13.62 2.03 13.82
C GLY A 307 14.53 3.05 14.53
N ALA A 308 15.72 2.64 14.97
CA ALA A 308 16.71 3.54 15.53
C ALA A 308 17.19 4.59 14.51
N ILE A 309 17.54 4.16 13.29
CA ILE A 309 17.96 5.06 12.21
C ILE A 309 16.85 6.02 11.84
N PHE A 310 15.64 5.51 11.55
CA PHE A 310 14.51 6.34 11.12
C PHE A 310 13.97 7.23 12.25
N GLY A 311 14.11 6.79 13.51
CA GLY A 311 13.82 7.61 14.67
C GLY A 311 14.68 8.87 14.72
N ALA A 312 16.01 8.72 14.53
CA ALA A 312 16.93 9.85 14.45
C ALA A 312 16.64 10.72 13.21
N LEU A 313 16.52 10.10 12.03
CA LEU A 313 16.27 10.80 10.76
C LEU A 313 14.97 11.60 10.78
N SER A 314 13.91 11.09 11.42
CA SER A 314 12.61 11.77 11.50
C SER A 314 12.65 13.09 12.28
N ILE A 315 13.70 13.33 13.06
CA ILE A 315 13.90 14.58 13.81
C ILE A 315 14.95 15.46 13.13
N VAL A 316 16.05 14.85 12.66
CA VAL A 316 17.20 15.60 12.09
C VAL A 316 16.89 16.04 10.65
N GLN A 317 16.26 15.19 9.86
CA GLN A 317 15.97 15.43 8.44
C GLN A 317 14.65 14.74 8.06
N PRO A 318 13.49 15.30 8.44
CA PRO A 318 12.18 14.67 8.21
C PRO A 318 11.88 14.42 6.73
N ASP A 319 12.44 15.25 5.82
CA ASP A 319 12.22 15.13 4.37
C ASP A 319 12.68 13.79 3.77
N ILE A 320 13.61 13.08 4.41
CA ILE A 320 14.07 11.75 3.96
C ILE A 320 13.42 10.60 4.72
N ALA A 321 12.62 10.89 5.74
CA ALA A 321 11.85 9.94 6.53
C ALA A 321 10.36 9.92 6.09
N PHE A 322 9.52 9.14 6.77
CA PHE A 322 8.08 9.02 6.54
C PHE A 322 7.69 8.67 5.09
N SER A 323 6.42 8.80 4.76
CA SER A 323 5.88 8.47 3.43
C SER A 323 6.38 9.38 2.31
N GLY A 324 6.59 10.66 2.61
CA GLY A 324 6.98 11.70 1.68
C GLY A 324 5.83 12.38 0.94
N ILE A 325 4.58 12.08 1.28
CA ILE A 325 3.43 12.80 0.70
C ILE A 325 3.46 14.27 1.12
N GLU A 326 3.82 14.55 2.35
CA GLU A 326 3.92 15.91 2.90
C GLU A 326 5.05 16.74 2.25
N LEU A 327 6.07 16.07 1.72
CA LEU A 327 7.17 16.71 0.98
C LEU A 327 6.73 17.22 -0.41
N ILE A 328 5.69 16.65 -1.01
CA ILE A 328 5.28 16.97 -2.38
C ILE A 328 4.93 18.45 -2.56
N PRO A 329 4.07 19.07 -1.70
CA PRO A 329 3.77 20.50 -1.81
C PRO A 329 4.99 21.40 -1.60
N GLU A 330 5.90 21.02 -0.71
CA GLU A 330 7.12 21.79 -0.42
C GLU A 330 8.09 21.81 -1.61
N VAL A 331 8.24 20.66 -2.27
CA VAL A 331 9.09 20.53 -3.48
C VAL A 331 8.46 21.27 -4.64
N GLU A 332 7.16 21.13 -4.84
CA GLU A 332 6.42 21.78 -5.90
C GLU A 332 6.44 23.31 -5.74
N GLY A 333 6.35 23.83 -4.52
CA GLY A 333 6.46 25.25 -4.19
C GLY A 333 7.83 25.87 -4.43
N GLY A 334 8.84 25.10 -4.89
CA GLY A 334 10.14 25.63 -5.31
C GLY A 334 11.08 26.03 -4.16
N HIS A 335 10.85 25.54 -2.94
CA HIS A 335 11.67 25.89 -1.77
C HIS A 335 13.08 25.29 -1.78
N TYR A 336 13.41 24.42 -2.74
CA TYR A 336 14.68 23.71 -2.80
C TYR A 336 15.56 24.13 -3.98
N LEU A 337 16.85 24.31 -3.72
CA LEU A 337 17.84 24.49 -4.79
C LEU A 337 18.07 23.15 -5.53
N MET A 338 18.46 23.22 -6.80
CA MET A 338 18.68 22.03 -7.67
C MET A 338 19.64 21.01 -7.04
N GLY A 339 20.75 21.46 -6.39
CA GLY A 339 21.68 20.56 -5.69
C GLY A 339 21.04 19.88 -4.47
N GLY A 340 20.23 20.59 -3.71
CA GLY A 340 19.46 20.07 -2.58
C GLY A 340 18.45 19.01 -3.02
N LEU A 341 17.70 19.28 -4.10
CA LEU A 341 16.76 18.31 -4.68
C LEU A 341 17.44 17.02 -5.14
N LEU A 342 18.62 17.11 -5.76
CA LEU A 342 19.37 15.93 -6.19
C LEU A 342 19.81 15.09 -4.98
N LEU A 343 20.35 15.73 -3.94
CA LEU A 343 20.75 15.04 -2.70
C LEU A 343 19.54 14.41 -2.02
N LEU A 344 18.43 15.15 -1.92
CA LEU A 344 17.20 14.67 -1.32
C LEU A 344 16.64 13.47 -2.10
N PHE A 345 16.64 13.50 -3.42
CA PHE A 345 16.24 12.39 -4.28
C PHE A 345 17.07 11.13 -4.01
N LEU A 346 18.41 11.26 -3.95
CA LEU A 346 19.31 10.12 -3.70
C LEU A 346 19.10 9.53 -2.29
N PHE A 347 19.05 10.39 -1.26
CA PHE A 347 18.79 9.92 0.11
C PHE A 347 17.41 9.28 0.23
N ARG A 348 16.40 9.84 -0.44
CA ARG A 348 15.04 9.31 -0.43
C ARG A 348 14.94 7.94 -1.11
N ILE A 349 15.66 7.72 -2.21
CA ILE A 349 15.81 6.37 -2.79
C ILE A 349 16.38 5.42 -1.74
N MET A 350 17.49 5.78 -1.09
CA MET A 350 18.14 4.93 -0.09
C MET A 350 17.20 4.59 1.08
N THR A 351 16.52 5.58 1.67
CA THR A 351 15.62 5.37 2.80
C THR A 351 14.40 4.53 2.43
N THR A 352 13.85 4.72 1.22
CA THR A 352 12.75 3.90 0.68
C THR A 352 13.19 2.45 0.48
N LEU A 353 14.37 2.22 -0.10
CA LEU A 353 14.93 0.88 -0.29
C LEU A 353 15.17 0.17 1.04
N LEU A 354 15.75 0.86 2.02
CA LEU A 354 16.00 0.31 3.36
C LEU A 354 14.69 -0.04 4.06
N SER A 355 13.69 0.83 4.01
CA SER A 355 12.38 0.59 4.64
C SER A 355 11.61 -0.52 3.96
N PHE A 356 11.32 -0.39 2.66
CA PHE A 356 10.48 -1.33 1.94
C PHE A 356 11.17 -2.67 1.70
N GLY A 357 12.47 -2.66 1.40
CA GLY A 357 13.28 -3.86 1.20
C GLY A 357 13.37 -4.76 2.44
N SER A 358 13.27 -4.20 3.63
CA SER A 358 13.33 -4.94 4.90
C SER A 358 12.14 -5.90 5.12
N GLY A 359 11.03 -5.70 4.40
CA GLY A 359 9.79 -6.45 4.60
C GLY A 359 8.90 -5.89 5.72
N ALA A 360 9.15 -4.67 6.19
CA ALA A 360 8.26 -3.95 7.10
C ALA A 360 6.84 -3.86 6.54
N PRO A 361 5.78 -3.91 7.38
CA PRO A 361 4.40 -3.89 6.93
C PRO A 361 3.97 -2.48 6.45
N GLY A 362 4.40 -2.08 5.25
CA GLY A 362 4.14 -0.80 4.62
C GLY A 362 4.26 -0.86 3.11
N GLY A 363 3.75 0.16 2.40
CA GLY A 363 3.74 0.26 0.94
C GLY A 363 4.90 1.06 0.37
N VAL A 364 5.07 1.00 -0.95
CA VAL A 364 6.05 1.77 -1.72
C VAL A 364 5.40 2.85 -2.60
N PHE A 365 4.05 2.93 -2.63
CA PHE A 365 3.31 3.88 -3.47
C PHE A 365 3.69 5.33 -3.17
N ALA A 366 3.37 5.82 -1.97
CA ALA A 366 3.67 7.19 -1.57
C ALA A 366 5.16 7.55 -1.72
N PRO A 367 6.13 6.72 -1.26
CA PRO A 367 7.52 6.97 -1.57
C PRO A 367 7.86 7.08 -3.05
N THR A 368 7.18 6.30 -3.92
CA THR A 368 7.39 6.39 -5.38
C THR A 368 6.86 7.70 -5.94
N LEU A 369 5.68 8.17 -5.46
CA LEU A 369 5.13 9.46 -5.86
C LEU A 369 6.07 10.61 -5.46
N ALA A 370 6.55 10.62 -4.23
CA ALA A 370 7.51 11.63 -3.74
C ALA A 370 8.82 11.63 -4.52
N LEU A 371 9.39 10.45 -4.84
CA LEU A 371 10.57 10.33 -5.69
C LEU A 371 10.30 10.86 -7.10
N GLY A 372 9.11 10.59 -7.66
CA GLY A 372 8.68 11.12 -8.94
C GLY A 372 8.61 12.64 -8.94
N THR A 373 8.07 13.25 -7.89
CA THR A 373 8.02 14.70 -7.69
C THR A 373 9.42 15.31 -7.65
N LEU A 374 10.32 14.74 -6.85
CA LEU A 374 11.70 15.24 -6.71
C LEU A 374 12.46 15.25 -8.05
N PHE A 375 12.44 14.14 -8.77
CA PHE A 375 13.10 14.07 -10.08
C PHE A 375 12.37 14.91 -11.12
N GLY A 376 11.03 14.94 -11.10
CA GLY A 376 10.23 15.79 -11.96
C GLY A 376 10.57 17.27 -11.79
N MET A 377 10.71 17.75 -10.54
CA MET A 377 11.11 19.12 -10.22
C MET A 377 12.54 19.42 -10.71
N LEU A 378 13.50 18.51 -10.48
CA LEU A 378 14.87 18.63 -11.01
C LEU A 378 14.87 18.81 -12.53
N PHE A 379 14.11 17.96 -13.24
CA PHE A 379 13.98 18.04 -14.68
C PHE A 379 13.30 19.35 -15.11
N GLY A 380 12.24 19.76 -14.40
CA GLY A 380 11.50 21.00 -14.68
C GLY A 380 12.38 22.23 -14.54
N LEU A 381 13.19 22.33 -13.48
CA LEU A 381 14.15 23.43 -13.30
C LEU A 381 15.21 23.46 -14.40
N ALA A 382 15.74 22.30 -14.79
CA ALA A 382 16.68 22.21 -15.92
C ALA A 382 16.01 22.61 -17.24
N ALA A 383 14.78 22.14 -17.48
CA ALA A 383 14.02 22.50 -18.68
C ALA A 383 13.67 24.00 -18.72
N GLN A 384 13.33 24.61 -17.57
CA GLN A 384 13.06 26.04 -17.48
C GLN A 384 14.30 26.89 -17.79
N GLN A 385 15.48 26.45 -17.36
CA GLN A 385 16.73 27.13 -17.68
C GLN A 385 17.11 27.03 -19.17
N LEU A 386 16.84 25.87 -19.80
CA LEU A 386 17.18 25.64 -21.21
C LEU A 386 16.13 26.19 -22.17
N PHE A 387 14.87 26.21 -21.77
CA PHE A 387 13.72 26.58 -22.60
C PHE A 387 12.77 27.54 -21.84
N PRO A 388 13.22 28.74 -21.42
CA PRO A 388 12.42 29.64 -20.59
C PRO A 388 11.11 30.07 -21.25
N ASP A 389 11.07 30.17 -22.58
CA ASP A 389 9.88 30.54 -23.33
C ASP A 389 8.82 29.43 -23.40
N LEU A 390 9.21 28.16 -23.16
CA LEU A 390 8.31 27.01 -23.22
C LEU A 390 7.87 26.51 -21.85
N VAL A 391 8.69 26.75 -20.84
CA VAL A 391 8.48 26.27 -19.45
C VAL A 391 8.31 27.46 -18.53
N THR A 392 7.06 27.82 -18.29
CA THR A 392 6.70 28.90 -17.37
C THR A 392 6.87 28.50 -15.92
N ASP A 393 6.60 27.23 -15.61
CA ASP A 393 6.63 26.72 -14.24
C ASP A 393 7.20 25.28 -14.18
N ALA A 394 8.25 25.13 -13.38
CA ALA A 394 8.92 23.83 -13.15
C ALA A 394 8.06 22.84 -12.35
N GLY A 395 7.15 23.33 -11.49
CA GLY A 395 6.26 22.52 -10.65
C GLY A 395 5.33 21.62 -11.46
N THR A 396 4.99 22.02 -12.71
CA THR A 396 4.20 21.15 -13.62
C THR A 396 4.90 19.83 -13.92
N PHE A 397 6.23 19.83 -14.01
CA PHE A 397 7.04 18.61 -14.18
C PHE A 397 7.13 17.80 -12.89
N ALA A 398 7.06 18.43 -11.73
CA ALA A 398 6.98 17.74 -10.45
C ALA A 398 5.69 16.91 -10.37
N ILE A 399 4.54 17.50 -10.71
CA ILE A 399 3.25 16.80 -10.75
C ILE A 399 3.26 15.67 -11.79
N ALA A 400 3.76 15.93 -13.01
CA ALA A 400 3.88 14.91 -14.04
C ALA A 400 4.81 13.77 -13.61
N GLY A 401 5.84 14.09 -12.83
CA GLY A 401 6.80 13.15 -12.26
C GLY A 401 6.18 12.15 -11.27
N MET A 402 5.20 12.60 -10.46
CA MET A 402 4.47 11.70 -9.55
C MET A 402 3.92 10.48 -10.32
N GLY A 403 3.14 10.76 -11.37
CA GLY A 403 2.56 9.71 -12.21
C GLY A 403 3.60 8.93 -13.00
N GLY A 404 4.63 9.60 -13.53
CA GLY A 404 5.64 9.02 -14.40
C GLY A 404 6.45 7.90 -13.76
N LEU A 405 7.00 8.12 -12.57
CA LEU A 405 7.76 7.08 -11.87
C LEU A 405 6.86 5.94 -11.39
N PHE A 406 5.65 6.25 -10.93
CA PHE A 406 4.64 5.23 -10.58
C PHE A 406 4.32 4.34 -11.80
N ALA A 407 4.00 4.96 -12.94
CA ALA A 407 3.71 4.23 -14.17
C ALA A 407 4.87 3.35 -14.67
N ALA A 408 6.12 3.80 -14.49
CA ALA A 408 7.31 3.02 -14.84
C ALA A 408 7.53 1.81 -13.94
N THR A 409 7.28 1.95 -12.63
CA THR A 409 7.55 0.92 -11.61
C THR A 409 6.44 -0.12 -11.53
N VAL A 410 5.18 0.34 -11.46
CA VAL A 410 3.98 -0.50 -11.32
C VAL A 410 3.48 -1.01 -12.66
N ARG A 411 3.69 -0.28 -13.75
CA ARG A 411 3.18 -0.56 -15.10
C ARG A 411 1.67 -0.36 -15.25
N ALA A 412 1.14 0.60 -14.51
CA ALA A 412 -0.24 1.02 -14.53
C ALA A 412 -0.34 2.52 -14.89
N PRO A 413 -0.12 2.89 -16.20
CA PRO A 413 -0.09 4.29 -16.61
C PRO A 413 -1.44 5.01 -16.44
N ILE A 414 -2.57 4.37 -16.73
CA ILE A 414 -3.89 5.01 -16.56
C ILE A 414 -4.17 5.24 -15.07
N THR A 415 -3.84 4.26 -14.23
CA THR A 415 -3.93 4.41 -12.77
C THR A 415 -3.07 5.56 -12.29
N GLY A 416 -1.83 5.68 -12.77
CA GLY A 416 -0.92 6.77 -12.41
C GLY A 416 -1.47 8.14 -12.77
N VAL A 417 -2.04 8.31 -13.97
CA VAL A 417 -2.68 9.56 -14.41
C VAL A 417 -3.86 9.92 -13.50
N LEU A 418 -4.81 8.99 -13.33
CA LEU A 418 -6.01 9.24 -12.52
C LEU A 418 -5.69 9.47 -11.05
N LEU A 419 -4.72 8.72 -10.52
CA LEU A 419 -4.28 8.88 -9.14
C LEU A 419 -3.79 10.30 -8.88
N VAL A 420 -2.89 10.81 -9.71
CA VAL A 420 -2.33 12.14 -9.53
C VAL A 420 -3.42 13.20 -9.71
N ILE A 421 -4.29 13.09 -10.72
CA ILE A 421 -5.39 14.03 -10.93
C ILE A 421 -6.34 14.07 -9.74
N GLU A 422 -6.78 12.91 -9.25
CA GLU A 422 -7.71 12.85 -8.11
C GLU A 422 -7.08 13.31 -6.79
N MET A 423 -5.77 13.00 -6.57
CA MET A 423 -5.05 13.42 -5.37
C MET A 423 -4.78 14.93 -5.32
N THR A 424 -4.52 15.55 -6.48
CA THR A 424 -4.13 16.97 -6.58
C THR A 424 -5.28 17.88 -6.99
N SER A 425 -6.42 17.30 -7.42
CA SER A 425 -7.56 18.03 -8.00
C SER A 425 -7.18 18.93 -9.18
N ASN A 426 -6.07 18.65 -9.87
CA ASN A 426 -5.54 19.46 -10.97
C ASN A 426 -5.76 18.77 -12.33
N TYR A 427 -6.92 18.99 -12.94
CA TYR A 427 -7.29 18.42 -14.23
C TYR A 427 -6.54 18.99 -15.42
N GLU A 428 -5.96 20.20 -15.30
CA GLU A 428 -5.19 20.89 -16.33
C GLU A 428 -3.94 20.08 -16.73
N MET A 429 -3.44 19.25 -15.82
CA MET A 429 -2.27 18.41 -15.98
C MET A 429 -2.54 17.07 -16.69
N ILE A 430 -3.76 16.81 -17.17
CA ILE A 430 -4.13 15.50 -17.75
C ILE A 430 -3.25 15.12 -18.95
N LEU A 431 -3.01 16.03 -19.90
CA LEU A 431 -2.21 15.74 -21.10
C LEU A 431 -0.73 15.52 -20.76
N PRO A 432 -0.06 16.40 -19.99
CA PRO A 432 1.29 16.14 -19.50
C PRO A 432 1.45 14.80 -18.77
N LEU A 433 0.51 14.47 -17.89
CA LEU A 433 0.50 13.20 -17.16
C LEU A 433 0.37 11.99 -18.10
N ILE A 434 -0.56 12.03 -19.06
CA ILE A 434 -0.73 10.95 -20.04
C ILE A 434 0.57 10.75 -20.82
N VAL A 435 1.15 11.82 -21.36
CA VAL A 435 2.38 11.74 -22.17
C VAL A 435 3.55 11.19 -21.33
N THR A 436 3.72 11.68 -20.11
CA THR A 436 4.78 11.23 -19.20
C THR A 436 4.59 9.76 -18.79
N CYS A 437 3.40 9.37 -18.37
CA CYS A 437 3.11 7.99 -17.91
C CYS A 437 3.23 6.97 -19.03
N LEU A 438 2.71 7.29 -20.23
CA LEU A 438 2.84 6.41 -21.40
C LEU A 438 4.30 6.30 -21.84
N GLY A 439 5.02 7.43 -21.97
CA GLY A 439 6.45 7.44 -22.29
C GLY A 439 7.27 6.60 -21.32
N ALA A 440 7.02 6.73 -20.02
CA ALA A 440 7.66 5.97 -18.97
C ALA A 440 7.41 4.45 -19.09
N THR A 441 6.15 4.08 -19.33
CA THR A 441 5.75 2.68 -19.50
C THR A 441 6.33 2.07 -20.76
N MET A 442 6.31 2.81 -21.89
CA MET A 442 6.87 2.35 -23.17
C MET A 442 8.37 2.04 -23.07
N VAL A 443 9.17 2.96 -22.52
CA VAL A 443 10.61 2.76 -22.35
C VAL A 443 10.88 1.62 -21.37
N ALA A 444 10.19 1.60 -20.24
CA ALA A 444 10.36 0.53 -19.28
C ALA A 444 9.98 -0.84 -19.86
N GLN A 445 9.03 -0.91 -20.80
CA GLN A 445 8.66 -2.14 -21.51
C GLN A 445 9.68 -2.54 -22.57
N SER A 446 10.14 -1.61 -23.37
CA SER A 446 11.13 -1.88 -24.43
C SER A 446 12.46 -2.37 -23.89
N LEU A 447 12.85 -1.90 -22.69
CA LEU A 447 14.04 -2.36 -21.97
C LEU A 447 13.83 -3.65 -21.15
N GLY A 448 12.70 -4.34 -21.33
CA GLY A 448 12.41 -5.62 -20.68
C GLY A 448 12.14 -5.53 -19.16
N GLY A 449 11.87 -4.33 -18.64
CA GLY A 449 11.43 -4.16 -17.25
C GLY A 449 10.09 -4.87 -17.00
N ARG A 450 9.82 -5.31 -15.79
CA ARG A 450 8.59 -6.01 -15.38
C ARG A 450 7.92 -5.28 -14.22
N PRO A 451 6.57 -5.35 -14.06
CA PRO A 451 5.86 -4.76 -12.94
C PRO A 451 6.45 -5.19 -11.60
N ILE A 452 6.56 -4.27 -10.64
CA ILE A 452 7.21 -4.57 -9.36
C ILE A 452 6.45 -5.62 -8.56
N TYR A 453 5.11 -5.55 -8.52
CA TYR A 453 4.30 -6.48 -7.72
C TYR A 453 4.34 -7.90 -8.27
N THR A 454 4.26 -8.07 -9.58
CA THR A 454 4.45 -9.36 -10.25
C THR A 454 5.83 -9.96 -9.93
N GLN A 455 6.90 -9.16 -9.96
CA GLN A 455 8.25 -9.62 -9.60
C GLN A 455 8.34 -10.05 -8.13
N LEU A 456 7.72 -9.29 -7.23
CA LEU A 456 7.65 -9.61 -5.79
C LEU A 456 6.85 -10.88 -5.53
N LEU A 457 5.73 -11.08 -6.22
CA LEU A 457 4.92 -12.30 -6.14
C LEU A 457 5.74 -13.53 -6.58
N GLU A 458 6.33 -13.48 -7.77
CA GLU A 458 7.17 -14.57 -8.28
C GLU A 458 8.32 -14.91 -7.33
N ARG A 459 8.99 -13.89 -6.78
CA ARG A 459 10.05 -14.07 -5.81
C ARG A 459 9.53 -14.79 -4.56
N THR A 460 8.40 -14.37 -4.02
CA THR A 460 7.77 -14.98 -2.84
C THR A 460 7.38 -16.43 -3.12
N MET A 461 6.84 -16.71 -4.29
CA MET A 461 6.49 -18.06 -4.72
C MET A 461 7.74 -18.96 -4.86
N LYS A 462 8.81 -18.48 -5.51
CA LYS A 462 10.08 -19.21 -5.62
C LYS A 462 10.66 -19.56 -4.24
N LEU A 463 10.65 -18.61 -3.30
CA LEU A 463 11.10 -18.83 -1.93
C LEU A 463 10.24 -19.87 -1.19
N SER A 464 8.92 -19.82 -1.34
CA SER A 464 8.00 -20.78 -0.72
C SER A 464 8.20 -22.21 -1.25
N MET A 465 8.40 -22.38 -2.55
CA MET A 465 8.71 -23.68 -3.17
C MET A 465 10.05 -24.25 -2.69
N ARG A 466 11.08 -23.40 -2.61
CA ARG A 466 12.41 -23.82 -2.08
C ARG A 466 12.31 -24.31 -0.63
N ARG A 467 11.50 -23.65 0.22
CA ARG A 467 11.26 -24.08 1.61
C ARG A 467 10.55 -25.42 1.68
N LYS A 468 9.46 -25.58 0.95
CA LYS A 468 8.72 -26.87 0.88
C LYS A 468 9.63 -28.01 0.44
N ARG A 469 10.46 -27.80 -0.59
CA ARG A 469 11.42 -28.81 -1.07
C ARG A 469 12.43 -29.20 0.01
N LYS A 470 13.01 -28.22 0.73
CA LYS A 470 13.95 -28.50 1.85
C LYS A 470 13.28 -29.29 2.98
N GLU A 471 12.04 -28.94 3.35
CA GLU A 471 11.28 -29.66 4.37
C GLU A 471 10.98 -31.12 3.97
N THR A 472 10.57 -31.31 2.71
CA THR A 472 10.33 -32.69 2.18
C THR A 472 11.60 -33.52 2.18
N THR A 473 12.72 -32.97 1.73
CA THR A 473 14.04 -33.65 1.75
C THR A 473 14.45 -34.00 3.18
N ARG A 474 14.29 -33.03 4.13
CA ARG A 474 14.61 -33.26 5.54
C ARG A 474 13.74 -34.36 6.17
N LYS A 475 12.44 -34.39 5.87
CA LYS A 475 11.54 -35.46 6.33
C LYS A 475 11.87 -36.79 5.69
N ALA A 476 12.28 -36.81 4.43
CA ALA A 476 12.74 -38.06 3.79
C ALA A 476 14.02 -38.59 4.43
N MET A 477 15.00 -37.74 4.67
CA MET A 477 16.27 -38.11 5.34
C MET A 477 16.04 -38.61 6.79
N SER A 478 15.13 -37.97 7.54
CA SER A 478 14.81 -38.41 8.92
C SER A 478 14.07 -39.76 8.97
N ARG A 479 13.43 -40.22 7.88
CA ARG A 479 12.82 -41.55 7.77
C ARG A 479 13.79 -42.62 7.37
N VAL A 480 14.91 -42.28 6.77
CA VAL A 480 15.95 -43.20 6.29
C VAL A 480 17.08 -43.35 7.32
N ALA A 481 17.17 -42.45 8.32
CA ALA A 481 18.15 -42.62 9.41
C ALA A 481 17.83 -43.91 10.19
N PRO A 482 18.80 -44.87 10.33
CA PRO A 482 18.59 -46.09 11.06
C PRO A 482 18.25 -45.78 12.51
N THR A 483 17.24 -46.46 13.07
CA THR A 483 17.08 -46.54 14.53
C THR A 483 18.29 -47.33 15.04
N GLU A 484 19.29 -46.61 15.54
CA GLU A 484 20.36 -47.22 16.33
C GLU A 484 19.67 -47.93 17.51
N HIS A 485 19.67 -49.25 17.45
CA HIS A 485 19.27 -50.09 18.57
C HIS A 485 20.14 -49.74 19.76
N LYS A 486 19.49 -49.21 20.81
CA LYS A 486 20.07 -49.23 22.15
C LYS A 486 19.96 -50.68 22.63
N GLU A 487 21.05 -51.40 22.55
CA GLU A 487 21.32 -52.53 23.40
C GLU A 487 21.82 -52.09 24.77
#